data_a15efd0f8ee993c81b0dae6354cd499c
#
_entry.id   a15efd0f8ee993c81b0dae6354cd499c
#
_cell.length_a   1.000
_cell.length_b   1.000
_cell.length_c   1.000
_cell.angle_alpha   90.00
_cell.angle_beta   90.00
_cell.angle_gamma   90.00
#
_symmetry.space_group_name_H-M   'P 1'
#
loop_
_entity.id
_entity.type
_entity.pdbx_description
1 polymer ?
#
loop_
_entity_poly.entity_id
_entity_poly.type
_entity_poly.pdbx_seq_one_letter_code
_entity_poly.pdbx_strand_id
1 'polypeptide(L)'
;MSVSPMVITLYPNAFGMGYVISETPKELINYGIARVRPLSKNHYVKRLLYYIKQYRPTIVILRGYRDEDNRISKRVANIIQNFENEAEKLNLPIFKYSREDIKEVFKQFGGNSKYAISKTITSWYPELQPRMPDIRKNTKAEHYQMGVFDAFALMLTHYYIEN
;
A
#
# COMPACT_ATOMS: atom_id res chain seq x y z
N MET A 1 -10.46 24.57 -14.70
CA MET A 1 -10.94 23.59 -13.71
C MET A 1 -9.83 22.64 -13.33
N SER A 2 -9.52 22.59 -12.05
CA SER A 2 -8.56 21.60 -11.56
C SER A 2 -9.23 20.23 -11.50
N VAL A 3 -8.56 19.21 -12.04
CA VAL A 3 -9.02 17.83 -11.90
C VAL A 3 -8.69 17.38 -10.47
N SER A 4 -9.66 16.81 -9.77
CA SER A 4 -9.41 16.26 -8.44
C SER A 4 -8.33 15.20 -8.54
N PRO A 5 -7.31 15.23 -7.66
CA PRO A 5 -6.29 14.19 -7.67
C PRO A 5 -6.91 12.84 -7.33
N MET A 6 -6.52 11.82 -8.05
CA MET A 6 -6.88 10.45 -7.72
C MET A 6 -5.60 9.69 -7.48
N VAL A 7 -5.50 9.10 -6.30
CA VAL A 7 -4.28 8.45 -5.83
C VAL A 7 -4.53 6.96 -5.67
N ILE A 8 -3.67 6.15 -6.26
CA ILE A 8 -3.68 4.71 -6.03
C ILE A 8 -2.45 4.35 -5.20
N THR A 9 -2.68 3.71 -4.07
CA THR A 9 -1.62 3.20 -3.20
C THR A 9 -1.65 1.67 -3.26
N LEU A 10 -0.50 1.06 -3.53
CA LEU A 10 -0.37 -0.39 -3.71
C LEU A 10 0.74 -0.95 -2.85
N TYR A 11 0.42 -1.98 -2.07
CA TYR A 11 1.37 -2.66 -1.20
C TYR A 11 1.37 -4.16 -1.50
N PRO A 12 2.11 -4.61 -2.52
CA PRO A 12 2.19 -6.05 -2.82
C PRO A 12 3.02 -6.79 -1.78
N ASN A 13 2.56 -8.00 -1.42
CA ASN A 13 3.27 -8.89 -0.52
C ASN A 13 3.06 -10.34 -0.97
N ALA A 14 3.57 -11.30 -0.20
CA ALA A 14 3.50 -12.71 -0.56
C ALA A 14 2.07 -13.28 -0.52
N PHE A 15 1.13 -12.59 0.12
CA PHE A 15 -0.24 -13.08 0.32
C PHE A 15 -1.26 -12.41 -0.59
N GLY A 16 -0.90 -11.31 -1.22
CA GLY A 16 -1.80 -10.55 -2.06
C GLY A 16 -1.32 -9.10 -2.17
N MET A 17 -2.23 -8.19 -2.38
CA MET A 17 -1.86 -6.79 -2.53
C MET A 17 -2.85 -5.89 -1.79
N GLY A 18 -2.37 -5.21 -0.75
CA GLY A 18 -3.15 -4.16 -0.11
C GLY A 18 -3.27 -2.97 -1.05
N TYR A 19 -4.43 -2.31 -1.06
CA TYR A 19 -4.63 -1.14 -1.90
C TYR A 19 -5.52 -0.12 -1.24
N VAL A 20 -5.30 1.14 -1.57
CA VAL A 20 -6.18 2.25 -1.21
C VAL A 20 -6.34 3.14 -2.43
N ILE A 21 -7.57 3.46 -2.77
CA ILE A 21 -7.90 4.42 -3.82
C ILE A 21 -8.49 5.63 -3.10
N SER A 22 -7.87 6.79 -3.25
CA SER A 22 -8.27 7.99 -2.50
C SER A 22 -8.08 9.26 -3.30
N GLU A 23 -8.87 10.27 -2.96
CA GLU A 23 -8.63 11.64 -3.46
C GLU A 23 -7.77 12.40 -2.47
N THR A 24 -8.04 12.22 -1.18
CA THR A 24 -7.27 12.76 -0.05
C THR A 24 -7.22 11.70 1.04
N PRO A 25 -6.43 11.91 2.10
CA PRO A 25 -6.47 10.97 3.24
C PRO A 25 -7.84 10.85 3.90
N LYS A 26 -8.70 11.87 3.74
CA LYS A 26 -10.06 11.87 4.31
C LYS A 26 -11.13 11.42 3.32
N GLU A 27 -10.80 11.36 2.05
CA GLU A 27 -11.76 11.04 0.98
C GLU A 27 -11.34 9.76 0.29
N LEU A 28 -11.72 8.65 0.90
CA LEU A 28 -11.42 7.31 0.39
C LEU A 28 -12.49 6.89 -0.61
N ILE A 29 -12.06 6.32 -1.72
CA ILE A 29 -12.97 5.80 -2.77
C ILE A 29 -13.14 4.30 -2.60
N ASN A 30 -12.03 3.58 -2.39
CA ASN A 30 -12.06 2.13 -2.21
C ASN A 30 -10.78 1.69 -1.52
N TYR A 31 -10.83 0.57 -0.82
CA TYR A 31 -9.65 0.00 -0.21
C TYR A 31 -9.89 -1.48 0.09
N GLY A 32 -8.82 -2.23 0.26
CA GLY A 32 -8.94 -3.64 0.59
C GLY A 32 -7.68 -4.40 0.28
N ILE A 33 -7.85 -5.70 0.08
CA ILE A 33 -6.78 -6.61 -0.30
C ILE A 33 -7.20 -7.32 -1.57
N ALA A 34 -6.41 -7.14 -2.63
CA ALA A 34 -6.62 -7.85 -3.87
C ALA A 34 -5.92 -9.21 -3.77
N ARG A 35 -6.68 -10.28 -3.95
CA ARG A 35 -6.12 -11.61 -4.10
C ARG A 35 -5.74 -11.80 -5.55
N VAL A 36 -4.45 -11.84 -5.81
CA VAL A 36 -3.95 -12.02 -7.17
C VAL A 36 -3.44 -13.45 -7.29
N ARG A 37 -4.17 -14.27 -8.04
CA ARG A 37 -3.82 -15.68 -8.22
C ARG A 37 -3.84 -16.05 -9.71
N PRO A 38 -2.87 -16.84 -10.19
CA PRO A 38 -1.68 -17.25 -9.44
C PRO A 38 -0.79 -16.04 -9.13
N LEU A 39 0.09 -16.22 -8.13
CA LEU A 39 1.04 -15.17 -7.73
C LEU A 39 2.12 -15.02 -8.80
N SER A 40 1.81 -14.28 -9.85
CA SER A 40 2.76 -13.98 -10.92
C SER A 40 2.75 -12.49 -11.23
N LYS A 41 3.88 -11.99 -11.73
CA LYS A 41 4.01 -10.59 -12.11
C LYS A 41 2.93 -10.19 -13.15
N ASN A 42 2.59 -11.09 -14.08
CA ASN A 42 1.61 -10.80 -15.12
C ASN A 42 0.23 -10.56 -14.55
N HIS A 43 -0.20 -11.33 -13.57
CA HIS A 43 -1.50 -11.16 -12.93
C HIS A 43 -1.55 -9.88 -12.10
N TYR A 44 -0.44 -9.54 -11.42
CA TYR A 44 -0.34 -8.29 -10.68
C TYR A 44 -0.37 -7.07 -11.62
N VAL A 45 0.34 -7.14 -12.75
CA VAL A 45 0.34 -6.08 -13.75
C VAL A 45 -1.06 -5.88 -14.32
N LYS A 46 -1.78 -6.97 -14.62
CA LYS A 46 -3.17 -6.88 -15.08
C LYS A 46 -4.05 -6.16 -14.07
N ARG A 47 -3.85 -6.44 -12.79
CA ARG A 47 -4.62 -5.79 -11.72
C ARG A 47 -4.30 -4.30 -11.65
N LEU A 48 -3.02 -3.95 -11.77
CA LEU A 48 -2.60 -2.55 -11.80
C LEU A 48 -3.26 -1.82 -12.97
N LEU A 49 -3.19 -2.39 -14.18
CA LEU A 49 -3.77 -1.78 -15.36
C LEU A 49 -5.28 -1.64 -15.25
N TYR A 50 -5.94 -2.61 -14.60
CA TYR A 50 -7.37 -2.52 -14.31
C TYR A 50 -7.68 -1.30 -13.44
N TYR A 51 -6.92 -1.11 -12.35
CA TYR A 51 -7.12 0.05 -11.48
C TYR A 51 -6.86 1.36 -12.21
N ILE A 52 -5.82 1.42 -13.03
CA ILE A 52 -5.48 2.62 -13.79
C ILE A 52 -6.62 2.97 -14.75
N LYS A 53 -7.16 1.98 -15.43
CA LYS A 53 -8.27 2.18 -16.36
C LYS A 53 -9.55 2.61 -15.61
N GLN A 54 -9.83 1.98 -14.49
CA GLN A 54 -11.06 2.20 -13.72
C GLN A 54 -11.07 3.55 -13.02
N TYR A 55 -9.94 3.93 -12.40
CA TYR A 55 -9.88 5.10 -11.53
C TYR A 55 -9.13 6.28 -12.14
N ARG A 56 -8.37 6.07 -13.19
CA ARG A 56 -7.59 7.13 -13.86
C ARG A 56 -6.78 7.97 -12.88
N PRO A 57 -5.84 7.34 -12.14
CA PRO A 57 -5.08 8.05 -11.13
C PRO A 57 -4.16 9.10 -11.71
N THR A 58 -3.86 10.11 -10.91
CA THR A 58 -2.87 11.13 -11.22
C THR A 58 -1.50 10.76 -10.70
N ILE A 59 -1.43 9.94 -9.63
CA ILE A 59 -0.18 9.40 -9.10
C ILE A 59 -0.40 7.98 -8.58
N VAL A 60 0.70 7.23 -8.48
CA VAL A 60 0.74 5.91 -7.84
C VAL A 60 1.72 5.98 -6.68
N ILE A 61 1.28 5.53 -5.52
CA ILE A 61 2.16 5.34 -4.35
C ILE A 61 2.42 3.84 -4.25
N LEU A 62 3.69 3.46 -4.25
CA LEU A 62 4.08 2.07 -4.34
C LEU A 62 5.04 1.71 -3.21
N ARG A 63 4.87 0.50 -2.68
CA ARG A 63 5.82 -0.06 -1.75
C ARG A 63 7.20 -0.07 -2.39
N GLY A 64 8.19 0.54 -1.71
CA GLY A 64 9.59 0.47 -2.10
C GLY A 64 10.35 -0.47 -1.18
N TYR A 65 11.64 -0.59 -1.41
CA TYR A 65 12.53 -1.35 -0.56
C TYR A 65 13.95 -0.81 -0.72
N ARG A 66 14.78 -1.04 0.28
CA ARG A 66 16.19 -0.67 0.23
C ARG A 66 16.99 -1.89 -0.19
N ASP A 67 18.14 -1.67 -0.82
CA ASP A 67 19.00 -2.77 -1.31
C ASP A 67 19.43 -3.71 -0.17
N GLU A 68 19.61 -3.19 1.03
CA GLU A 68 19.96 -3.97 2.21
C GLU A 68 18.78 -4.66 2.88
N ASP A 69 17.56 -4.51 2.34
CA ASP A 69 16.38 -5.11 2.94
C ASP A 69 16.21 -6.56 2.51
N ASN A 70 16.63 -7.47 3.40
CA ASN A 70 16.57 -8.91 3.14
C ASN A 70 15.18 -9.51 3.35
N ARG A 71 14.19 -8.73 3.79
CA ARG A 71 12.86 -9.24 4.11
C ARG A 71 11.92 -9.27 2.91
N ILE A 72 12.29 -8.61 1.84
CA ILE A 72 11.48 -8.62 0.63
C ILE A 72 11.92 -9.80 -0.27
N SER A 73 10.95 -10.58 -0.74
CA SER A 73 11.25 -11.68 -1.64
C SER A 73 11.56 -11.17 -3.05
N LYS A 74 12.31 -11.97 -3.82
CA LYS A 74 12.58 -11.63 -5.23
C LYS A 74 11.29 -11.49 -6.03
N ARG A 75 10.28 -12.30 -5.72
CA ARG A 75 8.99 -12.25 -6.40
C ARG A 75 8.31 -10.89 -6.19
N VAL A 76 8.27 -10.43 -4.94
CA VAL A 76 7.66 -9.13 -4.64
C VAL A 76 8.48 -8.00 -5.25
N ALA A 77 9.80 -8.07 -5.18
CA ALA A 77 10.67 -7.07 -5.80
C ALA A 77 10.43 -6.98 -7.31
N ASN A 78 10.25 -8.13 -7.98
CA ASN A 78 9.94 -8.15 -9.42
C ASN A 78 8.58 -7.53 -9.72
N ILE A 79 7.58 -7.77 -8.87
CA ILE A 79 6.26 -7.16 -9.04
C ILE A 79 6.37 -5.64 -8.95
N ILE A 80 7.10 -5.14 -7.95
CA ILE A 80 7.31 -3.70 -7.77
C ILE A 80 7.98 -3.11 -9.00
N GLN A 81 9.05 -3.77 -9.49
CA GLN A 81 9.77 -3.30 -10.67
C GLN A 81 8.86 -3.25 -11.90
N ASN A 82 8.01 -4.26 -12.09
CA ASN A 82 7.08 -4.28 -13.21
C ASN A 82 6.03 -3.18 -13.11
N PHE A 83 5.57 -2.87 -11.90
CA PHE A 83 4.65 -1.76 -11.69
C PHE A 83 5.30 -0.42 -12.09
N GLU A 84 6.56 -0.22 -11.69
CA GLU A 84 7.30 0.98 -12.08
C GLU A 84 7.41 1.10 -13.60
N ASN A 85 7.74 0.00 -14.27
CA ASN A 85 7.89 -0.02 -15.72
C ASN A 85 6.57 0.34 -16.42
N GLU A 86 5.46 -0.22 -15.97
CA GLU A 86 4.15 0.06 -16.55
C GLU A 86 3.71 1.51 -16.34
N ALA A 87 3.94 2.03 -15.14
CA ALA A 87 3.59 3.42 -14.85
C ALA A 87 4.44 4.39 -15.67
N GLU A 88 5.73 4.08 -15.85
CA GLU A 88 6.62 4.88 -16.68
C GLU A 88 6.14 4.94 -18.13
N LYS A 89 5.71 3.80 -18.69
CA LYS A 89 5.15 3.76 -20.04
C LYS A 89 3.94 4.67 -20.19
N LEU A 90 3.18 4.86 -19.13
CA LEU A 90 1.97 5.67 -19.14
C LEU A 90 2.21 7.10 -18.66
N ASN A 91 3.46 7.47 -18.43
CA ASN A 91 3.86 8.78 -17.88
C ASN A 91 3.13 9.10 -16.58
N LEU A 92 2.92 8.07 -15.75
CA LEU A 92 2.21 8.19 -14.49
C LEU A 92 3.24 8.29 -13.36
N PRO A 93 3.28 9.43 -12.63
CA PRO A 93 4.26 9.60 -11.54
C PRO A 93 4.11 8.55 -10.46
N ILE A 94 5.24 8.01 -10.00
CA ILE A 94 5.31 7.05 -8.92
C ILE A 94 6.10 7.62 -7.76
N PHE A 95 5.57 7.42 -6.54
CA PHE A 95 6.26 7.70 -5.29
C PHE A 95 6.42 6.38 -4.54
N LYS A 96 7.64 6.10 -4.08
CA LYS A 96 7.95 4.85 -3.36
C LYS A 96 8.47 5.15 -1.96
N TYR A 97 8.00 4.37 -0.99
CA TYR A 97 8.47 4.47 0.39
C TYR A 97 8.73 3.07 0.92
N SER A 98 9.86 2.90 1.58
CA SER A 98 10.24 1.63 2.17
C SER A 98 9.54 1.42 3.51
N ARG A 99 9.65 0.22 4.06
CA ARG A 99 9.17 -0.08 5.41
C ARG A 99 9.84 0.84 6.44
N GLU A 100 11.11 1.16 6.24
CA GLU A 100 11.84 2.04 7.14
C GLU A 100 11.28 3.47 7.11
N ASP A 101 10.89 3.95 5.93
CA ASP A 101 10.24 5.27 5.81
C ASP A 101 8.93 5.31 6.57
N ILE A 102 8.13 4.25 6.48
CA ILE A 102 6.86 4.14 7.20
C ILE A 102 7.11 4.16 8.71
N LYS A 103 8.06 3.38 9.19
CA LYS A 103 8.39 3.32 10.61
C LYS A 103 8.85 4.68 11.14
N GLU A 104 9.66 5.38 10.36
CA GLU A 104 10.16 6.69 10.75
C GLU A 104 9.04 7.70 10.94
N VAL A 105 8.04 7.68 10.06
CA VAL A 105 6.88 8.56 10.17
C VAL A 105 6.03 8.19 11.39
N PHE A 106 5.73 6.91 11.57
CA PHE A 106 4.78 6.47 12.59
C PHE A 106 5.33 6.43 14.01
N LYS A 107 6.65 6.45 14.20
CA LYS A 107 7.22 6.39 15.55
C LYS A 107 6.73 7.53 16.45
N GLN A 108 6.35 8.67 15.88
CA GLN A 108 5.85 9.83 16.62
C GLN A 108 4.36 9.74 16.93
N PHE A 109 3.67 8.74 16.43
CA PHE A 109 2.21 8.61 16.57
C PHE A 109 1.79 7.41 17.42
N GLY A 110 2.67 6.87 18.24
CA GLY A 110 2.32 5.79 19.15
C GLY A 110 3.09 4.51 18.98
N GLY A 111 4.08 4.49 18.09
CA GLY A 111 4.95 3.35 17.88
C GLY A 111 5.06 2.91 16.44
N ASN A 112 6.10 2.11 16.17
CA ASN A 112 6.46 1.74 14.81
C ASN A 112 6.38 0.24 14.51
N SER A 113 5.84 -0.58 15.44
CA SER A 113 5.54 -1.97 15.12
C SER A 113 4.32 -2.03 14.21
N LYS A 114 4.17 -3.13 13.49
CA LYS A 114 2.99 -3.30 12.61
C LYS A 114 1.69 -3.16 13.39
N TYR A 115 1.63 -3.76 14.56
CA TYR A 115 0.44 -3.66 15.41
C TYR A 115 0.18 -2.22 15.86
N ALA A 116 1.21 -1.52 16.34
CA ALA A 116 1.09 -0.14 16.80
C ALA A 116 0.63 0.78 15.66
N ILE A 117 1.20 0.60 14.47
CA ILE A 117 0.80 1.36 13.29
C ILE A 117 -0.67 1.08 12.95
N SER A 118 -1.08 -0.18 12.96
CA SER A 118 -2.48 -0.56 12.68
C SER A 118 -3.43 0.07 13.69
N LYS A 119 -3.04 0.09 14.96
CA LYS A 119 -3.85 0.70 16.02
C LYS A 119 -4.00 2.21 15.80
N THR A 120 -2.92 2.88 15.44
CA THR A 120 -2.94 4.31 15.11
C THR A 120 -3.86 4.58 13.93
N ILE A 121 -3.71 3.81 12.86
CA ILE A 121 -4.54 3.96 11.65
C ILE A 121 -6.01 3.75 11.98
N THR A 122 -6.33 2.74 12.79
CA THR A 122 -7.72 2.46 13.18
C THR A 122 -8.31 3.61 14.00
N SER A 123 -7.48 4.31 14.80
CA SER A 123 -7.96 5.49 15.54
C SER A 123 -8.34 6.62 14.59
N TRP A 124 -7.71 6.73 13.44
CA TRP A 124 -8.03 7.73 12.43
C TRP A 124 -9.12 7.27 11.46
N TYR A 125 -9.25 5.96 11.25
CA TYR A 125 -10.23 5.34 10.35
C TYR A 125 -10.98 4.24 11.12
N PRO A 126 -11.98 4.62 11.94
CA PRO A 126 -12.69 3.63 12.78
C PRO A 126 -13.34 2.49 12.01
N GLU A 127 -13.66 2.70 10.74
CA GLU A 127 -14.24 1.67 9.88
C GLU A 127 -13.30 0.48 9.66
N LEU A 128 -12.01 0.61 10.00
CA LEU A 128 -11.05 -0.48 9.88
C LEU A 128 -11.00 -1.37 11.12
N GLN A 129 -11.73 -1.03 12.19
CA GLN A 129 -11.71 -1.80 13.44
C GLN A 129 -11.97 -3.30 13.22
N PRO A 130 -12.96 -3.72 12.41
CA PRO A 130 -13.19 -5.15 12.19
C PRO A 130 -12.03 -5.89 11.51
N ARG A 131 -11.11 -5.15 10.89
CA ARG A 131 -9.95 -5.73 10.20
C ARG A 131 -8.69 -5.76 11.04
N MET A 132 -8.75 -5.20 12.28
CA MET A 132 -7.59 -5.17 13.16
C MET A 132 -7.10 -6.59 13.47
N PRO A 133 -5.78 -6.86 13.31
CA PRO A 133 -5.25 -8.16 13.65
C PRO A 133 -5.26 -8.37 15.17
N ASP A 134 -5.40 -9.63 15.59
CA ASP A 134 -5.29 -9.99 17.00
C ASP A 134 -3.81 -10.15 17.33
N ILE A 135 -3.33 -9.36 18.28
CA ILE A 135 -1.91 -9.36 18.67
C ILE A 135 -1.47 -10.74 19.22
N ARG A 136 -2.43 -11.54 19.71
CA ARG A 136 -2.17 -12.86 20.30
C ARG A 136 -2.01 -13.96 19.28
N LYS A 137 -2.40 -13.72 18.03
CA LYS A 137 -2.38 -14.72 16.97
C LYS A 137 -1.35 -14.36 15.92
N ASN A 138 -0.34 -15.22 15.77
CA ASN A 138 0.66 -15.06 14.72
C ASN A 138 0.37 -16.08 13.62
N THR A 139 -0.68 -15.83 12.83
CA THR A 139 -1.16 -16.72 11.78
C THR A 139 -1.07 -16.07 10.40
N LYS A 140 -1.16 -16.90 9.35
CA LYS A 140 -1.20 -16.42 7.97
C LYS A 140 -2.38 -15.48 7.72
N ALA A 141 -3.51 -15.71 8.40
CA ALA A 141 -4.69 -14.86 8.28
C ALA A 141 -4.42 -13.44 8.76
N GLU A 142 -3.63 -13.30 9.83
CA GLU A 142 -3.22 -11.98 10.32
C GLU A 142 -2.33 -11.27 9.33
N HIS A 143 -1.35 -11.98 8.76
CA HIS A 143 -0.47 -11.43 7.74
C HIS A 143 -1.27 -10.99 6.52
N TYR A 144 -2.27 -11.77 6.14
CA TYR A 144 -3.15 -11.43 5.04
C TYR A 144 -3.90 -10.12 5.31
N GLN A 145 -4.51 -10.01 6.50
CA GLN A 145 -5.28 -8.82 6.88
C GLN A 145 -4.42 -7.58 7.03
N MET A 146 -3.14 -7.76 7.37
CA MET A 146 -2.21 -6.63 7.51
C MET A 146 -1.99 -5.88 6.20
N GLY A 147 -2.25 -6.50 5.07
CA GLY A 147 -2.06 -5.86 3.77
C GLY A 147 -2.79 -4.54 3.62
N VAL A 148 -4.04 -4.45 4.12
CA VAL A 148 -4.79 -3.20 4.03
C VAL A 148 -4.16 -2.10 4.92
N PHE A 149 -3.69 -2.47 6.11
CA PHE A 149 -3.02 -1.51 7.00
C PHE A 149 -1.68 -1.06 6.43
N ASP A 150 -0.95 -1.98 5.78
CA ASP A 150 0.30 -1.62 5.13
C ASP A 150 0.05 -0.60 4.01
N ALA A 151 -1.02 -0.77 3.23
CA ALA A 151 -1.38 0.17 2.18
C ALA A 151 -1.79 1.53 2.76
N PHE A 152 -2.59 1.56 3.82
CA PHE A 152 -2.94 2.81 4.51
C PHE A 152 -1.69 3.50 5.07
N ALA A 153 -0.79 2.73 5.70
CA ALA A 153 0.45 3.29 6.25
C ALA A 153 1.30 3.93 5.15
N LEU A 154 1.37 3.27 4.01
CA LEU A 154 2.12 3.77 2.85
C LEU A 154 1.50 5.08 2.32
N MET A 155 0.20 5.12 2.16
CA MET A 155 -0.52 6.32 1.73
C MET A 155 -0.28 7.49 2.70
N LEU A 156 -0.44 7.24 3.99
CA LEU A 156 -0.27 8.27 5.01
C LEU A 156 1.17 8.76 5.09
N THR A 157 2.14 7.87 4.89
CA THR A 157 3.55 8.24 4.82
C THR A 157 3.78 9.24 3.69
N HIS A 158 3.19 8.99 2.52
CA HIS A 158 3.31 9.90 1.38
C HIS A 158 2.77 11.29 1.73
N TYR A 159 1.55 11.35 2.25
CA TYR A 159 0.95 12.65 2.58
C TYR A 159 1.71 13.39 3.67
N TYR A 160 2.27 12.66 4.62
CA TYR A 160 3.08 13.27 5.67
C TYR A 160 4.37 13.89 5.11
N ILE A 161 5.06 13.16 4.25
CA ILE A 161 6.34 13.60 3.68
C ILE A 161 6.15 14.75 2.69
N GLU A 162 5.12 14.69 1.86
CA GLU A 162 4.90 15.66 0.79
C GLU A 162 4.17 16.94 1.23
N ASN A 163 3.69 16.99 2.43
CA ASN A 163 3.04 18.21 2.95
C ASN A 163 4.00 19.10 3.72
#